data_ebcc3b0c1f0897f8c6d3cd10fa4720b0
#
_entry.id   ebcc3b0c1f0897f8c6d3cd10fa4720b0
#
_cell.length_a   1.000
_cell.length_b   1.000
_cell.length_c   1.000
_cell.angle_alpha   90.00
_cell.angle_beta   90.00
_cell.angle_gamma   90.00
#
_symmetry.space_group_name_H-M   'P 1'
#
loop_
_entity.id
_entity.type
_entity.pdbx_description
1 polymer ?
#
loop_
_entity_poly.entity_id
_entity_poly.type
_entity_poly.pdbx_seq_one_letter_code
_entity_poly.pdbx_strand_id
1 'polypeptide(L)'
;MAALPSDAEFLDRRIHMVENQLRPCDVTDLAILEAFVATPRETFVAPDAVAIAYLDREAPSSGTKNRALLAPVVLARLLQAAKIQPGEKALEVAGGSGYGAAIMASLGAKVASLDSDPAAIKDGPFAVILLNGAFERSPDDLVALLADGGRLVGVEAISGAPKAVLIEKSADAVSRRVLFDANAPRIDEYRRVEAFVF
;
A
#
# COMPACT_ATOMS: atom_id res chain seq x y z
N MET A 1 -5.47 15.85 28.68
CA MET A 1 -5.41 14.90 27.56
C MET A 1 -6.79 14.26 27.43
N ALA A 2 -7.40 14.27 26.26
CA ALA A 2 -8.62 13.48 26.03
C ALA A 2 -8.29 11.99 26.14
N ALA A 3 -9.21 11.19 26.72
CA ALA A 3 -9.04 9.74 26.78
C ALA A 3 -9.04 9.16 25.33
N LEU A 4 -8.25 8.11 25.10
CA LEU A 4 -8.31 7.39 23.83
C LEU A 4 -9.68 6.73 23.70
N PRO A 5 -10.23 6.62 22.46
CA PRO A 5 -11.46 5.90 22.21
C PRO A 5 -11.35 4.44 22.66
N SER A 6 -12.48 3.85 23.03
CA SER A 6 -12.61 2.42 23.32
C SER A 6 -12.52 1.58 22.04
N ASP A 7 -12.29 0.28 22.17
CA ASP A 7 -12.26 -0.66 21.03
C ASP A 7 -13.56 -0.63 20.21
N ALA A 8 -14.71 -0.46 20.89
CA ALA A 8 -16.01 -0.32 20.24
C ALA A 8 -16.12 0.97 19.41
N GLU A 9 -15.61 2.10 19.92
CA GLU A 9 -15.57 3.35 19.18
C GLU A 9 -14.60 3.30 18.00
N PHE A 10 -13.47 2.59 18.12
CA PHE A 10 -12.58 2.35 17.01
C PHE A 10 -13.21 1.46 15.94
N LEU A 11 -13.94 0.42 16.31
CA LEU A 11 -14.68 -0.41 15.36
C LEU A 11 -15.73 0.41 14.58
N ASP A 12 -16.46 1.27 15.27
CA ASP A 12 -17.45 2.16 14.64
C ASP A 12 -16.79 3.11 13.64
N ARG A 13 -15.65 3.71 14.00
CA ARG A 13 -14.85 4.54 13.08
C ARG A 13 -14.35 3.77 11.85
N ARG A 14 -13.96 2.49 12.01
CA ARG A 14 -13.56 1.63 10.87
C ARG A 14 -14.73 1.40 9.92
N ILE A 15 -15.89 1.05 10.48
CA ILE A 15 -17.10 0.86 9.69
C ILE A 15 -17.46 2.16 8.96
N HIS A 16 -17.43 3.31 9.63
CA HIS A 16 -17.68 4.61 9.00
C HIS A 16 -16.67 4.92 7.88
N MET A 17 -15.40 4.63 8.05
CA MET A 17 -14.38 4.78 7.00
C MET A 17 -14.74 3.93 5.78
N VAL A 18 -15.11 2.67 5.97
CA VAL A 18 -15.48 1.77 4.88
C VAL A 18 -16.73 2.26 4.16
N GLU A 19 -17.80 2.58 4.90
CA GLU A 19 -19.09 2.94 4.30
C GLU A 19 -19.08 4.34 3.66
N ASN A 20 -18.37 5.31 4.24
CA ASN A 20 -18.45 6.71 3.83
C ASN A 20 -17.23 7.19 3.03
N GLN A 21 -16.14 6.43 2.96
CA GLN A 21 -14.95 6.78 2.20
C GLN A 21 -14.62 5.75 1.13
N LEU A 22 -14.53 4.44 1.49
CA LEU A 22 -14.10 3.42 0.53
C LEU A 22 -15.19 3.11 -0.51
N ARG A 23 -16.41 2.79 -0.07
CA ARG A 23 -17.53 2.46 -0.98
C ARG A 23 -17.84 3.60 -1.98
N PRO A 24 -17.97 4.87 -1.56
CA PRO A 24 -18.23 5.96 -2.50
C PRO A 24 -17.09 6.23 -3.49
N CYS A 25 -15.88 5.72 -3.20
CA CYS A 25 -14.69 5.88 -4.04
C CYS A 25 -14.35 4.61 -4.85
N ASP A 26 -15.37 3.90 -5.33
CA ASP A 26 -15.27 2.74 -6.23
C ASP A 26 -14.58 1.50 -5.62
N VAL A 27 -14.52 1.36 -4.30
CA VAL A 27 -14.12 0.10 -3.66
C VAL A 27 -15.36 -0.77 -3.52
N THR A 28 -15.49 -1.76 -4.41
CA THR A 28 -16.68 -2.63 -4.53
C THR A 28 -16.43 -4.08 -4.13
N ASP A 29 -15.15 -4.48 -4.01
CA ASP A 29 -14.77 -5.82 -3.58
C ASP A 29 -15.08 -6.02 -2.10
N LEU A 30 -15.99 -6.93 -1.79
CA LEU A 30 -16.46 -7.19 -0.43
C LEU A 30 -15.34 -7.72 0.47
N ALA A 31 -14.45 -8.56 -0.05
CA ALA A 31 -13.34 -9.08 0.73
C ALA A 31 -12.35 -7.96 1.14
N ILE A 32 -12.11 -6.99 0.25
CA ILE A 32 -11.33 -5.78 0.58
C ILE A 32 -12.03 -4.99 1.69
N LEU A 33 -13.32 -4.70 1.56
CA LEU A 33 -14.08 -3.92 2.56
C LEU A 33 -14.06 -4.62 3.93
N GLU A 34 -14.29 -5.93 3.97
CA GLU A 34 -14.24 -6.75 5.18
C GLU A 34 -12.84 -6.75 5.81
N ALA A 35 -11.77 -6.86 5.00
CA ALA A 35 -10.39 -6.80 5.47
C ALA A 35 -10.07 -5.46 6.13
N PHE A 36 -10.57 -4.34 5.59
CA PHE A 36 -10.41 -3.00 6.18
C PHE A 36 -11.19 -2.84 7.49
N VAL A 37 -12.38 -3.44 7.63
CA VAL A 37 -13.11 -3.47 8.91
C VAL A 37 -12.39 -4.34 9.94
N ALA A 38 -11.86 -5.48 9.54
CA ALA A 38 -11.20 -6.43 10.42
C ALA A 38 -9.83 -5.96 10.94
N THR A 39 -9.13 -5.08 10.18
CA THR A 39 -7.76 -4.66 10.50
C THR A 39 -7.74 -3.30 11.22
N PRO A 40 -7.35 -3.24 12.51
CA PRO A 40 -7.40 -2.03 13.34
C PRO A 40 -6.29 -1.05 12.96
N ARG A 41 -6.57 -0.13 12.02
CA ARG A 41 -5.60 0.83 11.47
C ARG A 41 -4.93 1.71 12.54
N GLU A 42 -5.65 2.04 13.63
CA GLU A 42 -5.15 2.81 14.76
C GLU A 42 -3.92 2.21 15.44
N THR A 43 -3.73 0.88 15.33
CA THR A 43 -2.56 0.19 15.91
C THR A 43 -1.31 0.29 15.05
N PHE A 44 -1.45 0.74 13.79
CA PHE A 44 -0.37 0.86 12.81
C PHE A 44 0.12 2.30 12.62
N VAL A 45 -0.62 3.29 13.13
CA VAL A 45 -0.21 4.70 13.08
C VAL A 45 0.60 5.09 14.30
N ALA A 46 1.42 6.14 14.18
CA ALA A 46 2.16 6.70 15.31
C ALA A 46 1.18 7.16 16.42
N PRO A 47 1.58 7.09 17.71
CA PRO A 47 0.68 7.38 18.83
C PRO A 47 0.02 8.77 18.78
N ASP A 48 0.70 9.77 18.26
CA ASP A 48 0.21 11.14 18.07
C ASP A 48 -0.72 11.28 16.85
N ALA A 49 -0.76 10.28 15.97
CA ALA A 49 -1.60 10.24 14.77
C ALA A 49 -2.88 9.41 14.95
N VAL A 50 -3.13 8.77 16.08
CA VAL A 50 -4.32 7.93 16.33
C VAL A 50 -5.63 8.68 16.08
N ALA A 51 -5.68 9.97 16.42
CA ALA A 51 -6.88 10.79 16.19
C ALA A 51 -7.27 10.94 14.70
N ILE A 52 -6.30 10.83 13.80
CA ILE A 52 -6.49 10.96 12.34
C ILE A 52 -6.45 9.62 11.59
N ALA A 53 -6.30 8.49 12.30
CA ALA A 53 -6.13 7.18 11.70
C ALA A 53 -7.20 6.81 10.65
N TYR A 54 -8.42 7.30 10.83
CA TYR A 54 -9.59 7.00 10.00
C TYR A 54 -10.01 8.11 9.04
N LEU A 55 -9.21 9.17 8.92
CA LEU A 55 -9.39 10.14 7.85
C LEU A 55 -8.80 9.61 6.54
N ASP A 56 -9.41 9.99 5.39
CA ASP A 56 -8.86 9.62 4.08
C ASP A 56 -7.63 10.47 3.73
N ARG A 57 -6.57 10.23 4.47
CA ARG A 57 -5.26 10.85 4.30
C ARG A 57 -4.14 9.91 4.75
N GLU A 58 -2.94 10.26 4.36
CA GLU A 58 -1.72 9.64 4.88
C GLU A 58 -1.60 9.85 6.39
N ALA A 59 -1.06 8.85 7.09
CA ALA A 59 -0.82 8.92 8.53
C ALA A 59 0.59 8.40 8.87
N PRO A 60 1.35 9.06 9.75
CA PRO A 60 2.66 8.58 10.18
C PRO A 60 2.58 7.15 10.71
N SER A 61 3.54 6.31 10.32
CA SER A 61 3.64 4.92 10.76
C SER A 61 4.13 4.80 12.20
N SER A 62 3.62 3.82 12.95
CA SER A 62 4.14 3.45 14.27
C SER A 62 5.47 2.66 14.20
N GLY A 63 5.81 2.13 13.05
CA GLY A 63 7.01 1.33 12.81
C GLY A 63 8.22 2.19 12.44
N THR A 64 8.69 2.04 11.22
CA THR A 64 9.89 2.73 10.74
C THR A 64 9.69 4.23 10.62
N LYS A 65 10.63 5.03 11.13
CA LYS A 65 10.65 6.49 10.97
C LYS A 65 10.64 6.89 9.49
N ASN A 66 10.01 8.04 9.20
CA ASN A 66 9.86 8.58 7.85
C ASN A 66 9.01 7.72 6.90
N ARG A 67 8.27 6.74 7.45
CA ARG A 67 7.23 6.02 6.71
C ARG A 67 5.85 6.51 7.12
N ALA A 68 4.92 6.43 6.19
CA ALA A 68 3.52 6.74 6.47
C ALA A 68 2.62 5.69 5.78
N LEU A 69 1.48 5.45 6.38
CA LEU A 69 0.42 4.66 5.77
C LEU A 69 -0.21 5.46 4.64
N LEU A 70 -0.49 4.82 3.53
CA LEU A 70 -1.29 5.39 2.45
C LEU A 70 -2.67 5.83 2.97
N ALA A 71 -3.27 6.83 2.32
CA ALA A 71 -4.68 7.14 2.52
C ALA A 71 -5.53 5.87 2.32
N PRO A 72 -6.56 5.63 3.16
CA PRO A 72 -7.38 4.42 3.08
C PRO A 72 -7.93 4.12 1.68
N VAL A 73 -8.46 5.12 0.99
CA VAL A 73 -9.02 4.97 -0.37
C VAL A 73 -7.92 4.57 -1.37
N VAL A 74 -6.74 5.17 -1.29
CA VAL A 74 -5.62 4.84 -2.19
C VAL A 74 -5.19 3.39 -2.00
N LEU A 75 -4.97 2.97 -0.75
CA LEU A 75 -4.58 1.59 -0.45
C LEU A 75 -5.64 0.58 -0.90
N ALA A 76 -6.91 0.83 -0.56
CA ALA A 76 -8.00 -0.08 -0.91
C ALA A 76 -8.14 -0.27 -2.43
N ARG A 77 -8.08 0.82 -3.19
CA ARG A 77 -8.17 0.76 -4.66
C ARG A 77 -6.96 0.09 -5.31
N LEU A 78 -5.75 0.28 -4.77
CA LEU A 78 -4.55 -0.44 -5.21
C LEU A 78 -4.70 -1.95 -4.98
N LEU A 79 -5.13 -2.36 -3.78
CA LEU A 79 -5.32 -3.78 -3.45
C LEU A 79 -6.47 -4.41 -4.25
N GLN A 80 -7.56 -3.68 -4.48
CA GLN A 80 -8.64 -4.11 -5.38
C GLN A 80 -8.14 -4.35 -6.80
N ALA A 81 -7.30 -3.44 -7.34
CA ALA A 81 -6.69 -3.60 -8.66
C ALA A 81 -5.71 -4.79 -8.72
N ALA A 82 -5.04 -5.08 -7.61
CA ALA A 82 -4.13 -6.22 -7.49
C ALA A 82 -4.86 -7.58 -7.50
N LYS A 83 -6.16 -7.66 -7.19
CA LYS A 83 -6.98 -8.89 -7.24
C LYS A 83 -6.32 -10.07 -6.53
N ILE A 84 -5.90 -9.84 -5.30
CA ILE A 84 -5.18 -10.83 -4.47
C ILE A 84 -6.02 -12.09 -4.31
N GLN A 85 -5.38 -13.27 -4.53
CA GLN A 85 -6.02 -14.55 -4.32
C GLN A 85 -5.47 -15.23 -3.05
N PRO A 86 -6.31 -15.98 -2.31
CA PRO A 86 -5.85 -16.74 -1.16
C PRO A 86 -4.69 -17.68 -1.52
N GLY A 87 -3.67 -17.70 -0.67
CA GLY A 87 -2.47 -18.52 -0.85
C GLY A 87 -1.37 -17.90 -1.72
N GLU A 88 -1.64 -16.78 -2.41
CA GLU A 88 -0.62 -16.08 -3.19
C GLU A 88 0.50 -15.54 -2.30
N LYS A 89 1.70 -15.58 -2.84
CA LYS A 89 2.88 -14.99 -2.21
C LYS A 89 2.94 -13.50 -2.53
N ALA A 90 2.87 -12.68 -1.49
CA ALA A 90 2.84 -11.22 -1.63
C ALA A 90 4.01 -10.57 -0.88
N LEU A 91 4.41 -9.38 -1.35
CA LEU A 91 5.43 -8.56 -0.73
C LEU A 91 4.88 -7.14 -0.52
N GLU A 92 5.03 -6.61 0.69
CA GLU A 92 4.90 -5.18 0.94
C GLU A 92 6.28 -4.54 1.03
N VAL A 93 6.51 -3.48 0.26
CA VAL A 93 7.75 -2.68 0.29
C VAL A 93 7.44 -1.30 0.83
N ALA A 94 8.29 -0.80 1.73
CA ALA A 94 8.17 0.50 2.38
C ALA A 94 6.89 0.66 3.23
N GLY A 95 6.39 -0.43 3.81
CA GLY A 95 5.14 -0.47 4.58
C GLY A 95 5.21 0.18 5.96
N GLY A 96 6.40 0.36 6.51
CA GLY A 96 6.62 0.95 7.83
C GLY A 96 6.09 0.07 8.95
N SER A 97 4.82 0.20 9.31
CA SER A 97 4.17 -0.60 10.36
C SER A 97 3.55 -1.90 9.88
N GLY A 98 3.51 -2.14 8.56
CA GLY A 98 2.94 -3.36 7.98
C GLY A 98 1.41 -3.35 7.86
N TYR A 99 0.77 -2.20 7.82
CA TYR A 99 -0.69 -2.12 7.65
C TYR A 99 -1.17 -2.74 6.34
N GLY A 100 -0.50 -2.42 5.22
CA GLY A 100 -0.82 -3.03 3.93
C GLY A 100 -0.60 -4.54 3.93
N ALA A 101 0.48 -5.01 4.57
CA ALA A 101 0.73 -6.45 4.75
C ALA A 101 -0.37 -7.14 5.56
N ALA A 102 -0.88 -6.49 6.64
CA ALA A 102 -1.97 -7.02 7.44
C ALA A 102 -3.27 -7.15 6.63
N ILE A 103 -3.60 -6.14 5.81
CA ILE A 103 -4.76 -6.23 4.89
C ILE A 103 -4.56 -7.36 3.88
N MET A 104 -3.40 -7.46 3.22
CA MET A 104 -3.12 -8.55 2.27
C MET A 104 -3.19 -9.93 2.93
N ALA A 105 -2.71 -10.07 4.16
CA ALA A 105 -2.81 -11.30 4.93
C ALA A 105 -4.27 -11.66 5.27
N SER A 106 -5.10 -10.66 5.60
CA SER A 106 -6.55 -10.84 5.83
C SER A 106 -7.27 -11.31 4.55
N LEU A 107 -6.75 -11.00 3.36
CA LEU A 107 -7.23 -11.52 2.07
C LEU A 107 -6.70 -12.93 1.77
N GLY A 108 -5.94 -13.53 2.68
CA GLY A 108 -5.42 -14.89 2.55
C GLY A 108 -4.06 -15.00 1.88
N ALA A 109 -3.36 -13.89 1.59
CA ALA A 109 -2.01 -13.92 1.02
C ALA A 109 -0.96 -14.35 2.06
N LYS A 110 0.13 -14.95 1.58
CA LYS A 110 1.36 -15.20 2.35
C LYS A 110 2.30 -14.01 2.18
N VAL A 111 2.29 -13.09 3.14
CA VAL A 111 2.91 -11.77 2.99
C VAL A 111 4.29 -11.73 3.65
N ALA A 112 5.28 -11.23 2.89
CA ALA A 112 6.54 -10.73 3.41
C ALA A 112 6.52 -9.18 3.41
N SER A 113 7.20 -8.54 4.35
CA SER A 113 7.33 -7.08 4.44
C SER A 113 8.78 -6.68 4.43
N LEU A 114 9.09 -5.59 3.72
CA LEU A 114 10.43 -5.01 3.64
C LEU A 114 10.35 -3.48 3.69
N ASP A 115 11.08 -2.89 4.63
CA ASP A 115 11.15 -1.43 4.79
C ASP A 115 12.40 -0.78 4.21
N SER A 116 13.35 -1.59 3.73
CA SER A 116 14.67 -1.14 3.29
C SER A 116 15.04 -1.71 1.91
N ASP A 117 16.32 -1.87 1.66
CA ASP A 117 16.89 -2.26 0.38
C ASP A 117 16.23 -3.52 -0.24
N PRO A 118 15.65 -3.42 -1.44
CA PRO A 118 15.11 -4.55 -2.20
C PRO A 118 16.10 -5.71 -2.40
N ALA A 119 17.40 -5.43 -2.42
CA ALA A 119 18.42 -6.45 -2.54
C ALA A 119 18.47 -7.44 -1.34
N ALA A 120 17.85 -7.07 -0.21
CA ALA A 120 17.70 -7.96 0.94
C ALA A 120 16.64 -9.07 0.74
N ILE A 121 15.81 -8.98 -0.31
CA ILE A 121 14.74 -9.94 -0.60
C ILE A 121 15.34 -11.20 -1.22
N LYS A 122 15.21 -12.33 -0.50
CA LYS A 122 15.70 -13.63 -0.99
C LYS A 122 14.58 -14.58 -1.43
N ASP A 123 13.33 -14.22 -1.19
CA ASP A 123 12.19 -15.14 -1.19
C ASP A 123 11.25 -15.02 -2.39
N GLY A 124 11.66 -14.44 -3.51
CA GLY A 124 10.82 -14.40 -4.73
C GLY A 124 10.62 -15.80 -5.37
N PRO A 125 9.84 -15.92 -6.46
CA PRO A 125 9.05 -14.83 -7.05
C PRO A 125 7.74 -14.57 -6.28
N PHE A 126 7.20 -13.34 -6.44
CA PHE A 126 5.96 -12.89 -5.81
C PHE A 126 4.83 -12.78 -6.84
N ALA A 127 3.63 -13.19 -6.46
CA ALA A 127 2.44 -12.98 -7.27
C ALA A 127 1.95 -11.51 -7.19
N VAL A 128 2.12 -10.88 -6.01
CA VAL A 128 1.73 -9.48 -5.78
C VAL A 128 2.84 -8.74 -5.06
N ILE A 129 3.13 -7.52 -5.52
CA ILE A 129 3.96 -6.57 -4.79
C ILE A 129 3.16 -5.27 -4.56
N LEU A 130 3.02 -4.86 -3.31
CA LEU A 130 2.54 -3.54 -2.92
C LEU A 130 3.75 -2.66 -2.63
N LEU A 131 3.99 -1.65 -3.46
CA LEU A 131 4.94 -0.58 -3.18
C LEU A 131 4.19 0.53 -2.45
N ASN A 132 4.36 0.57 -1.12
CA ASN A 132 3.54 1.36 -0.20
C ASN A 132 3.98 2.83 -0.14
N GLY A 133 3.89 3.51 -1.26
CA GLY A 133 4.24 4.93 -1.42
C GLY A 133 4.45 5.32 -2.86
N ALA A 134 4.99 6.53 -3.07
CA ALA A 134 5.27 7.07 -4.39
C ALA A 134 6.73 6.82 -4.81
N PHE A 135 6.91 6.31 -6.04
CA PHE A 135 8.21 6.11 -6.65
C PHE A 135 8.45 7.10 -7.78
N GLU A 136 9.67 7.67 -7.84
CA GLU A 136 10.11 8.67 -8.81
C GLU A 136 11.06 8.10 -9.88
N ARG A 137 11.41 6.82 -9.79
CA ARG A 137 12.14 6.03 -10.79
C ARG A 137 11.47 4.68 -10.99
N SER A 138 11.69 4.06 -12.13
CA SER A 138 11.14 2.72 -12.40
C SER A 138 11.59 1.70 -11.33
N PRO A 139 10.68 0.90 -10.76
CA PRO A 139 11.01 -0.13 -9.78
C PRO A 139 11.37 -1.46 -10.47
N ASP A 140 12.32 -1.43 -11.42
CA ASP A 140 12.70 -2.59 -12.24
C ASP A 140 13.23 -3.75 -11.40
N ASP A 141 13.90 -3.43 -10.29
CA ASP A 141 14.35 -4.37 -9.27
C ASP A 141 13.20 -5.17 -8.63
N LEU A 142 12.08 -4.51 -8.33
CA LEU A 142 10.87 -5.17 -7.81
C LEU A 142 10.11 -5.92 -8.91
N VAL A 143 10.04 -5.37 -10.12
CA VAL A 143 9.43 -6.03 -11.27
C VAL A 143 10.15 -7.34 -11.59
N ALA A 144 11.47 -7.37 -11.45
CA ALA A 144 12.26 -8.60 -11.60
C ALA A 144 11.84 -9.71 -10.63
N LEU A 145 11.39 -9.35 -9.41
CA LEU A 145 10.92 -10.29 -8.38
C LEU A 145 9.50 -10.80 -8.60
N LEU A 146 8.76 -10.28 -9.57
CA LEU A 146 7.43 -10.77 -9.90
C LEU A 146 7.50 -12.16 -10.56
N ALA A 147 6.57 -13.03 -10.19
CA ALA A 147 6.26 -14.24 -10.90
C ALA A 147 5.75 -13.93 -12.32
N ASP A 148 5.69 -14.93 -13.19
CA ASP A 148 4.90 -14.83 -14.41
C ASP A 148 3.41 -14.67 -14.05
N GLY A 149 2.73 -13.70 -14.69
CA GLY A 149 1.39 -13.25 -14.28
C GLY A 149 1.36 -12.44 -12.98
N GLY A 150 2.52 -12.13 -12.40
CA GLY A 150 2.62 -11.31 -11.19
C GLY A 150 2.36 -9.83 -11.46
N ARG A 151 1.93 -9.11 -10.41
CA ARG A 151 1.54 -7.70 -10.52
C ARG A 151 2.08 -6.87 -9.36
N LEU A 152 2.52 -5.64 -9.68
CA LEU A 152 2.93 -4.62 -8.74
C LEU A 152 1.94 -3.47 -8.77
N VAL A 153 1.53 -3.02 -7.61
CA VAL A 153 0.70 -1.81 -7.43
C VAL A 153 1.42 -0.79 -6.56
N GLY A 154 1.26 0.47 -6.90
CA GLY A 154 1.87 1.59 -6.17
C GLY A 154 1.49 2.92 -6.79
N VAL A 155 2.12 4.01 -6.35
CA VAL A 155 1.91 5.35 -6.88
C VAL A 155 3.16 5.80 -7.64
N GLU A 156 3.01 6.07 -8.92
CA GLU A 156 4.09 6.57 -9.78
C GLU A 156 4.13 8.10 -9.76
N ALA A 157 5.31 8.67 -9.52
CA ALA A 157 5.58 10.10 -9.55
C ALA A 157 6.79 10.44 -10.44
N ILE A 158 7.03 9.64 -11.50
CA ILE A 158 8.18 9.81 -12.41
C ILE A 158 8.05 11.09 -13.22
N SER A 159 6.85 11.41 -13.68
CA SER A 159 6.58 12.61 -14.47
C SER A 159 5.16 13.12 -14.26
N GLY A 160 5.00 14.45 -14.12
CA GLY A 160 3.70 15.07 -13.92
C GLY A 160 3.05 14.78 -12.58
N ALA A 161 1.72 14.80 -12.54
CA ALA A 161 0.95 14.51 -11.34
C ALA A 161 1.04 13.00 -10.97
N PRO A 162 1.18 12.65 -9.69
CA PRO A 162 1.27 11.27 -9.27
C PRO A 162 0.03 10.45 -9.63
N LYS A 163 0.24 9.19 -10.02
CA LYS A 163 -0.79 8.25 -10.49
C LYS A 163 -0.65 6.91 -9.80
N ALA A 164 -1.76 6.37 -9.33
CA ALA A 164 -1.83 4.95 -8.99
C ALA A 164 -1.67 4.12 -10.26
N VAL A 165 -0.81 3.11 -10.21
CA VAL A 165 -0.49 2.26 -11.36
C VAL A 165 -0.55 0.78 -10.99
N LEU A 166 -0.85 -0.02 -12.01
CA LEU A 166 -0.69 -1.46 -12.00
C LEU A 166 0.37 -1.81 -13.04
N ILE A 167 1.40 -2.54 -12.63
CA ILE A 167 2.44 -3.10 -13.48
C ILE A 167 2.26 -4.61 -13.45
N GLU A 168 2.13 -5.24 -14.62
CA GLU A 168 1.92 -6.69 -14.77
C GLU A 168 3.08 -7.29 -15.57
N LYS A 169 3.64 -8.37 -15.08
CA LYS A 169 4.67 -9.15 -15.76
C LYS A 169 4.05 -10.39 -16.37
N SER A 170 4.30 -10.63 -17.66
CA SER A 170 3.80 -11.79 -18.40
C SER A 170 4.92 -12.31 -19.28
N ALA A 171 5.45 -13.48 -19.02
CA ALA A 171 6.57 -14.10 -19.73
C ALA A 171 7.70 -13.08 -19.99
N ASP A 172 7.83 -12.59 -21.21
CA ASP A 172 8.89 -11.67 -21.65
C ASP A 172 8.40 -10.21 -21.74
N ALA A 173 7.19 -9.91 -21.27
CA ALA A 173 6.58 -8.57 -21.40
C ALA A 173 6.22 -7.99 -20.01
N VAL A 174 6.42 -6.70 -19.88
CA VAL A 174 5.95 -5.91 -18.73
C VAL A 174 4.97 -4.86 -19.26
N SER A 175 3.75 -4.87 -18.78
CA SER A 175 2.74 -3.87 -19.08
C SER A 175 2.55 -2.92 -17.90
N ARG A 176 2.18 -1.68 -18.19
CA ARG A 176 1.90 -0.66 -17.19
C ARG A 176 0.57 0.02 -17.52
N ARG A 177 -0.31 0.08 -16.55
CA ARG A 177 -1.62 0.73 -16.67
C ARG A 177 -1.82 1.75 -15.55
N VAL A 178 -2.23 2.96 -15.92
CA VAL A 178 -2.71 3.97 -14.96
C VAL A 178 -4.11 3.57 -14.49
N LEU A 179 -4.33 3.67 -13.17
CA LEU A 179 -5.58 3.34 -12.53
C LEU A 179 -6.40 4.60 -12.21
N PHE A 180 -5.81 5.54 -11.48
CA PHE A 180 -6.44 6.80 -11.05
C PHE A 180 -5.36 7.78 -10.56
N ASP A 181 -5.76 9.05 -10.40
CA ASP A 181 -4.91 10.08 -9.79
C ASP A 181 -4.80 9.84 -8.28
N ALA A 182 -3.57 9.82 -7.75
CA ALA A 182 -3.33 9.53 -6.35
C ALA A 182 -2.07 10.23 -5.86
N ASN A 183 -2.11 10.70 -4.61
CA ASN A 183 -0.91 11.10 -3.88
C ASN A 183 -0.47 9.99 -2.92
N ALA A 184 0.82 9.93 -2.63
CA ALA A 184 1.39 9.04 -1.64
C ALA A 184 2.70 9.62 -1.08
N PRO A 185 3.12 9.21 0.13
CA PRO A 185 4.44 9.53 0.67
C PRO A 185 5.53 9.05 -0.28
N ARG A 186 6.55 9.86 -0.50
CA ARG A 186 7.68 9.46 -1.34
C ARG A 186 8.54 8.42 -0.65
N ILE A 187 8.96 7.43 -1.41
CA ILE A 187 9.85 6.36 -0.94
C ILE A 187 11.28 6.78 -1.26
N ASP A 188 12.12 6.93 -0.22
CA ASP A 188 13.48 7.45 -0.36
C ASP A 188 14.34 6.58 -1.31
N GLU A 189 14.19 5.26 -1.26
CA GLU A 189 14.91 4.30 -2.10
C GLU A 189 14.53 4.40 -3.59
N TYR A 190 13.37 4.98 -3.88
CA TYR A 190 12.85 5.17 -5.24
C TYR A 190 12.76 6.64 -5.65
N ARG A 191 13.49 7.53 -4.97
CA ARG A 191 13.63 8.93 -5.40
C ARG A 191 14.43 9.05 -6.69
N ARG A 192 14.09 10.05 -7.48
CA ARG A 192 14.88 10.48 -8.63
C ARG A 192 16.18 11.10 -8.13
N VAL A 193 17.31 10.61 -8.65
CA VAL A 193 18.60 11.27 -8.45
C VAL A 193 18.60 12.51 -9.32
N GLU A 194 18.59 13.70 -8.72
CA GLU A 194 18.79 14.94 -9.47
C GLU A 194 20.25 14.98 -9.98
N ALA A 195 20.42 14.79 -11.28
CA ALA A 195 21.70 15.07 -11.92
C ALA A 195 21.84 16.60 -12.01
N PHE A 196 22.75 17.18 -11.25
CA PHE A 196 23.18 18.56 -11.48
C PHE A 196 23.85 18.62 -12.86
N VAL A 197 23.17 19.22 -13.83
CA VAL A 197 23.78 19.62 -15.10
C VAL A 197 24.43 20.98 -14.86
N PHE A 198 25.75 21.00 -14.84
CA PHE A 198 26.54 22.25 -14.84
C PHE A 198 26.58 22.85 -16.25
#